data_2ccf642ae9f2c1f8e11b717d5c94d39a
#
_entry.id   2ccf642ae9f2c1f8e11b717d5c94d39a
#
_cell.length_a   1.000
_cell.length_b   1.000
_cell.length_c   1.000
_cell.angle_alpha   90.00
_cell.angle_beta   90.00
_cell.angle_gamma   90.00
#
_symmetry.space_group_name_H-M   'P 1'
#
loop_
_entity.id
_entity.type
_entity.pdbx_description
1 polymer ?
#
loop_
_entity_poly.entity_id
_entity_poly.type
_entity_poly.pdbx_seq_one_letter_code
_entity_poly.pdbx_strand_id
1 'polypeptide(L)'
;MVSNYLVKFLEEKEVPTITKKRHAYLTYYGLEQQDTYVLKEGIVKTSIILRDGREFNISYIKGPDIISLLKDEVSQYTSAPFNVRIESETATFYRILRVLFWDFVNQDPELKEYVNSYYRTKLTEAIFRQQLMTMNGKNGAVCAFIYQLIPIFGRKVKKGILIDFQVTNDDIAGFCGISTRNSVNRILRGLREQNVISMVYQKILILDVDYLKQFVQA
;
A
#
# COMPACT_ATOMS: atom_id res chain seq x y z
N MET A 1 -2.82 7.25 -16.41
CA MET A 1 -2.41 6.81 -17.76
C MET A 1 -1.47 5.60 -17.72
N VAL A 2 -0.52 5.55 -16.80
CA VAL A 2 0.55 4.55 -16.72
C VAL A 2 0.06 3.13 -16.37
N SER A 3 -0.96 2.99 -15.53
CA SER A 3 -1.52 1.68 -15.13
C SER A 3 -2.27 0.95 -16.26
N ASN A 4 -2.76 1.68 -17.25
CA ASN A 4 -3.53 1.10 -18.38
C ASN A 4 -2.62 0.36 -19.37
N TYR A 5 -1.37 0.82 -19.56
CA TYR A 5 -0.40 0.16 -20.42
C TYR A 5 -0.02 -1.23 -19.90
N LEU A 6 0.37 -1.32 -18.62
CA LEU A 6 0.80 -2.59 -18.04
C LEU A 6 -0.30 -3.66 -18.10
N VAL A 7 -1.55 -3.29 -17.77
CA VAL A 7 -2.68 -4.22 -17.84
C VAL A 7 -2.89 -4.71 -19.28
N LYS A 8 -2.92 -3.79 -20.23
CA LYS A 8 -3.08 -4.12 -21.67
C LYS A 8 -1.96 -5.03 -22.15
N PHE A 9 -0.70 -4.71 -21.81
CA PHE A 9 0.45 -5.54 -22.15
C PHE A 9 0.32 -6.98 -21.61
N LEU A 10 -0.08 -7.14 -20.34
CA LEU A 10 -0.24 -8.47 -19.74
C LEU A 10 -1.42 -9.25 -20.33
N GLU A 11 -2.50 -8.56 -20.73
CA GLU A 11 -3.63 -9.16 -21.43
C GLU A 11 -3.25 -9.62 -22.84
N GLU A 12 -2.50 -8.82 -23.59
CA GLU A 12 -1.98 -9.18 -24.92
C GLU A 12 -0.99 -10.37 -24.88
N LYS A 13 -0.29 -10.53 -23.76
CA LYS A 13 0.60 -11.70 -23.51
C LYS A 13 -0.13 -12.88 -22.89
N GLU A 14 -1.46 -12.82 -22.75
CA GLU A 14 -2.31 -13.88 -22.18
C GLU A 14 -1.83 -14.36 -20.79
N VAL A 15 -1.28 -13.44 -19.97
CA VAL A 15 -0.78 -13.77 -18.64
C VAL A 15 -1.92 -14.26 -17.76
N PRO A 16 -1.83 -15.46 -17.14
CA PRO A 16 -2.89 -16.03 -16.33
C PRO A 16 -3.17 -15.19 -15.07
N THR A 17 -4.42 -15.21 -14.64
CA THR A 17 -4.86 -14.53 -13.42
C THR A 17 -5.19 -15.51 -12.31
N ILE A 18 -5.01 -15.05 -11.07
CA ILE A 18 -5.48 -15.75 -9.86
C ILE A 18 -6.29 -14.78 -9.00
N THR A 19 -7.33 -15.28 -8.36
CA THR A 19 -8.17 -14.48 -7.44
C THR A 19 -8.09 -15.04 -6.03
N LYS A 20 -7.95 -14.16 -5.05
CA LYS A 20 -7.90 -14.49 -3.62
C LYS A 20 -9.00 -13.72 -2.88
N LYS A 21 -9.54 -14.32 -1.81
CA LYS A 21 -10.56 -13.72 -0.95
C LYS A 21 -9.92 -12.88 0.17
N ARG A 22 -10.73 -12.03 0.77
CA ARG A 22 -10.36 -11.17 1.91
C ARG A 22 -9.67 -11.97 3.01
N HIS A 23 -8.65 -11.38 3.62
CA HIS A 23 -7.78 -11.94 4.66
C HIS A 23 -6.90 -13.12 4.25
N ALA A 24 -7.01 -13.65 3.02
CA ALA A 24 -6.03 -14.58 2.51
C ALA A 24 -4.70 -13.86 2.23
N TYR A 25 -3.61 -14.62 2.30
CA TYR A 25 -2.28 -14.14 1.91
C TYR A 25 -1.96 -14.60 0.49
N LEU A 26 -1.39 -13.68 -0.30
CA LEU A 26 -0.78 -13.99 -1.59
C LEU A 26 0.62 -14.54 -1.39
N THR A 27 1.39 -13.91 -0.50
CA THR A 27 2.77 -14.26 -0.20
C THR A 27 3.06 -14.07 1.29
N TYR A 28 4.04 -14.81 1.81
CA TYR A 28 4.56 -14.64 3.16
C TYR A 28 6.04 -14.23 3.10
N TYR A 29 6.44 -13.32 3.98
CA TYR A 29 7.83 -12.89 4.14
C TYR A 29 8.78 -14.08 4.28
N GLY A 30 9.87 -14.07 3.54
CA GLY A 30 10.91 -15.09 3.61
C GLY A 30 10.63 -16.40 2.86
N LEU A 31 9.39 -16.66 2.41
CA LEU A 31 9.11 -17.83 1.60
C LEU A 31 9.63 -17.66 0.17
N GLU A 32 10.23 -18.71 -0.35
CA GLU A 32 10.70 -18.76 -1.74
C GLU A 32 9.55 -18.67 -2.72
N GLN A 33 9.76 -17.90 -3.79
CA GLN A 33 8.79 -17.66 -4.84
C GLN A 33 9.47 -17.51 -6.19
N GLN A 34 8.79 -18.01 -7.23
CA GLN A 34 9.22 -17.88 -8.62
C GLN A 34 8.51 -16.74 -9.35
N ASP A 35 7.36 -16.31 -8.83
CA ASP A 35 6.44 -15.43 -9.55
C ASP A 35 6.63 -13.97 -9.18
N THR A 36 6.36 -13.10 -10.14
CA THR A 36 6.00 -11.69 -9.98
C THR A 36 4.49 -11.56 -10.08
N TYR A 37 3.91 -10.71 -9.25
CA TYR A 37 2.47 -10.46 -9.22
C TYR A 37 2.17 -9.01 -9.55
N VAL A 38 1.21 -8.82 -10.45
CA VAL A 38 0.61 -7.51 -10.73
C VAL A 38 -0.83 -7.55 -10.28
N LEU A 39 -1.21 -6.67 -9.36
CA LEU A 39 -2.59 -6.54 -8.92
C LEU A 39 -3.41 -5.95 -10.06
N LYS A 40 -4.40 -6.70 -10.56
CA LYS A 40 -5.34 -6.25 -11.60
C LYS A 40 -6.42 -5.38 -10.97
N GLU A 41 -7.02 -5.90 -9.89
CA GLU A 41 -8.09 -5.24 -9.14
C GLU A 41 -8.10 -5.67 -7.69
N GLY A 42 -8.67 -4.82 -6.83
CA GLY A 42 -8.74 -5.05 -5.40
C GLY A 42 -7.78 -4.18 -4.60
N ILE A 43 -7.63 -4.51 -3.33
CA ILE A 43 -6.78 -3.82 -2.36
C ILE A 43 -5.99 -4.86 -1.59
N VAL A 44 -4.69 -4.65 -1.46
CA VAL A 44 -3.82 -5.46 -0.61
C VAL A 44 -3.04 -4.60 0.37
N LYS A 45 -2.61 -5.22 1.46
CA LYS A 45 -1.69 -4.65 2.44
C LYS A 45 -0.38 -5.42 2.40
N THR A 46 0.73 -4.70 2.38
CA THR A 46 2.08 -5.28 2.52
C THR A 46 2.60 -5.02 3.92
N SER A 47 3.20 -6.04 4.54
CA SER A 47 3.64 -5.96 5.93
C SER A 47 4.74 -6.98 6.26
N ILE A 48 5.42 -6.76 7.38
CA ILE A 48 6.34 -7.71 8.02
C ILE A 48 5.85 -7.97 9.44
N ILE A 49 5.72 -9.23 9.82
CA ILE A 49 5.41 -9.62 11.20
C ILE A 49 6.74 -9.69 11.97
N LEU A 50 6.85 -8.88 13.01
CA LEU A 50 8.02 -8.82 13.86
C LEU A 50 8.07 -10.02 14.82
N ARG A 51 9.24 -10.27 15.43
CA ARG A 51 9.44 -11.39 16.36
C ARG A 51 8.51 -11.37 17.59
N ASP A 52 8.06 -10.18 17.98
CA ASP A 52 7.13 -9.96 19.10
C ASP A 52 5.64 -10.06 18.68
N GLY A 53 5.37 -10.46 17.45
CA GLY A 53 4.03 -10.63 16.90
C GLY A 53 3.38 -9.32 16.39
N ARG A 54 4.01 -8.16 16.55
CA ARG A 54 3.51 -6.91 15.97
C ARG A 54 3.67 -6.93 14.46
N GLU A 55 2.72 -6.32 13.76
CA GLU A 55 2.75 -6.16 12.31
C GLU A 55 3.31 -4.77 11.98
N PHE A 56 4.42 -4.72 11.24
CA PHE A 56 4.94 -3.50 10.63
C PHE A 56 4.34 -3.39 9.23
N ASN A 57 3.44 -2.44 9.05
CA ASN A 57 2.76 -2.21 7.78
C ASN A 57 3.61 -1.32 6.88
N ILE A 58 3.74 -1.73 5.60
CA ILE A 58 4.55 -1.02 4.60
C ILE A 58 3.67 -0.16 3.71
N SER A 59 2.64 -0.74 3.06
CA SER A 59 1.75 0.02 2.18
C SER A 59 0.40 -0.66 1.99
N TYR A 60 -0.62 0.15 1.66
CA TYR A 60 -1.78 -0.32 0.90
C TYR A 60 -1.47 -0.15 -0.59
N ILE A 61 -1.82 -1.16 -1.38
CA ILE A 61 -1.74 -1.12 -2.83
C ILE A 61 -3.15 -1.34 -3.36
N LYS A 62 -3.62 -0.43 -4.20
CA LYS A 62 -4.90 -0.51 -4.91
C LYS A 62 -4.61 -0.74 -6.39
N GLY A 63 -5.22 -1.75 -6.97
CA GLY A 63 -5.01 -2.09 -8.38
C GLY A 63 -5.51 -1.03 -9.38
N PRO A 64 -4.95 -1.02 -10.59
CA PRO A 64 -3.85 -1.86 -11.03
C PRO A 64 -2.47 -1.31 -10.62
N ASP A 65 -1.59 -2.16 -10.06
CA ASP A 65 -0.19 -1.82 -9.71
C ASP A 65 0.66 -3.10 -9.57
N ILE A 66 1.97 -2.96 -9.70
CA ILE A 66 2.92 -4.04 -9.40
C ILE A 66 3.02 -4.21 -7.88
N ILE A 67 2.95 -5.45 -7.40
CA ILE A 67 3.06 -5.72 -5.96
C ILE A 67 4.46 -5.42 -5.46
N SER A 68 5.48 -5.95 -6.12
CA SER A 68 6.88 -5.72 -5.77
C SER A 68 7.83 -6.17 -6.86
N LEU A 69 8.89 -5.39 -7.07
CA LEU A 69 10.04 -5.76 -7.88
C LEU A 69 11.33 -5.82 -7.03
N LEU A 70 11.22 -6.04 -5.72
CA LEU A 70 12.37 -6.10 -4.79
C LEU A 70 13.13 -7.43 -4.80
N LYS A 71 12.97 -8.21 -5.86
CA LYS A 71 13.69 -9.47 -6.07
C LYS A 71 14.67 -9.29 -7.22
N ASP A 72 15.79 -10.03 -7.20
CA ASP A 72 16.72 -10.01 -8.32
C ASP A 72 16.08 -10.54 -9.62
N GLU A 73 16.72 -10.24 -10.75
CA GLU A 73 16.18 -10.49 -12.08
C GLU A 73 16.47 -11.91 -12.60
N VAL A 74 17.47 -12.59 -12.06
CA VAL A 74 18.04 -13.79 -12.64
C VAL A 74 17.85 -15.07 -11.82
N SER A 75 17.77 -14.96 -10.49
CA SER A 75 17.60 -16.14 -9.64
C SER A 75 16.24 -16.79 -9.86
N GLN A 76 16.19 -18.09 -10.06
CA GLN A 76 14.94 -18.82 -10.25
C GLN A 76 14.03 -18.70 -9.02
N TYR A 77 14.61 -18.76 -7.84
CA TYR A 77 13.90 -18.62 -6.56
C TYR A 77 14.46 -17.48 -5.74
N THR A 78 13.61 -16.67 -5.18
CA THR A 78 13.98 -15.63 -4.22
C THR A 78 12.95 -15.55 -3.10
N SER A 79 13.39 -15.14 -1.92
CA SER A 79 12.49 -14.95 -0.78
C SER A 79 11.55 -13.75 -1.00
N ALA A 80 10.29 -13.90 -0.59
CA ALA A 80 9.34 -12.79 -0.60
C ALA A 80 9.79 -11.67 0.37
N PRO A 81 9.86 -10.40 -0.06
CA PRO A 81 10.37 -9.31 0.76
C PRO A 81 9.43 -8.89 1.90
N PHE A 82 8.15 -9.28 1.83
CA PHE A 82 7.11 -8.98 2.81
C PHE A 82 5.89 -9.88 2.63
N ASN A 83 4.99 -9.87 3.60
CA ASN A 83 3.68 -10.47 3.48
C ASN A 83 2.79 -9.61 2.56
N VAL A 84 1.90 -10.24 1.81
CA VAL A 84 0.85 -9.57 1.01
C VAL A 84 -0.49 -10.15 1.41
N ARG A 85 -1.33 -9.38 2.12
CA ARG A 85 -2.67 -9.77 2.58
C ARG A 85 -3.74 -9.05 1.79
N ILE A 86 -4.81 -9.76 1.43
CA ILE A 86 -5.96 -9.21 0.72
C ILE A 86 -6.85 -8.46 1.69
N GLU A 87 -7.18 -7.18 1.39
CA GLU A 87 -7.99 -6.31 2.24
C GLU A 87 -9.38 -6.02 1.66
N SER A 88 -9.54 -6.03 0.34
CA SER A 88 -10.84 -6.01 -0.34
C SER A 88 -11.56 -7.35 -0.21
N GLU A 89 -12.83 -7.44 -0.57
CA GLU A 89 -13.59 -8.68 -0.58
C GLU A 89 -12.90 -9.75 -1.41
N THR A 90 -12.42 -9.36 -2.58
CA THR A 90 -11.55 -10.15 -3.46
C THR A 90 -10.44 -9.30 -4.01
N ALA A 91 -9.34 -9.94 -4.44
CA ALA A 91 -8.30 -9.31 -5.24
C ALA A 91 -7.85 -10.28 -6.33
N THR A 92 -7.70 -9.76 -7.55
CA THR A 92 -7.27 -10.50 -8.73
C THR A 92 -5.90 -10.03 -9.17
N PHE A 93 -5.01 -10.99 -9.46
CA PHE A 93 -3.62 -10.75 -9.81
C PHE A 93 -3.28 -11.43 -11.12
N TYR A 94 -2.50 -10.77 -11.98
CA TYR A 94 -1.71 -11.46 -12.99
C TYR A 94 -0.56 -12.18 -12.28
N ARG A 95 -0.36 -13.44 -12.64
CA ARG A 95 0.72 -14.27 -12.12
C ARG A 95 1.67 -14.62 -13.25
N ILE A 96 2.91 -14.16 -13.16
CA ILE A 96 3.92 -14.36 -14.19
C ILE A 96 5.21 -14.87 -13.56
N LEU A 97 5.86 -15.84 -14.17
CA LEU A 97 7.22 -16.23 -13.77
C LEU A 97 8.14 -15.02 -13.82
N ARG A 98 8.87 -14.78 -12.75
CA ARG A 98 9.71 -13.57 -12.62
C ARG A 98 10.73 -13.45 -13.74
N VAL A 99 11.40 -14.54 -14.10
CA VAL A 99 12.37 -14.56 -15.21
C VAL A 99 11.68 -14.12 -16.51
N LEU A 100 10.50 -14.66 -16.80
CA LEU A 100 9.72 -14.27 -17.99
C LEU A 100 9.29 -12.80 -17.95
N PHE A 101 8.91 -12.27 -16.79
CA PHE A 101 8.59 -10.85 -16.65
C PHE A 101 9.80 -9.96 -17.02
N TRP A 102 10.99 -10.33 -16.55
CA TRP A 102 12.21 -9.58 -16.87
C TRP A 102 12.65 -9.76 -18.32
N ASP A 103 12.40 -10.91 -18.93
CA ASP A 103 12.60 -11.08 -20.37
C ASP A 103 11.72 -10.10 -21.16
N PHE A 104 10.45 -9.94 -20.76
CA PHE A 104 9.57 -8.93 -21.37
C PHE A 104 10.09 -7.50 -21.16
N VAL A 105 10.52 -7.16 -19.95
CA VAL A 105 11.09 -5.84 -19.64
C VAL A 105 12.33 -5.54 -20.51
N ASN A 106 13.16 -6.55 -20.76
CA ASN A 106 14.36 -6.38 -21.56
C ASN A 106 14.07 -6.26 -23.07
N GLN A 107 12.97 -6.83 -23.55
CA GLN A 107 12.57 -6.82 -24.95
C GLN A 107 11.68 -5.64 -25.33
N ASP A 108 10.95 -5.06 -24.37
CA ASP A 108 10.01 -3.98 -24.61
C ASP A 108 10.49 -2.66 -23.97
N PRO A 109 10.88 -1.66 -24.77
CA PRO A 109 11.39 -0.39 -24.25
C PRO A 109 10.35 0.40 -23.43
N GLU A 110 9.04 0.29 -23.75
CA GLU A 110 7.97 0.99 -23.04
C GLU A 110 7.75 0.35 -21.67
N LEU A 111 7.77 -0.99 -21.59
CA LEU A 111 7.70 -1.71 -20.32
C LEU A 111 8.93 -1.44 -19.45
N LYS A 112 10.10 -1.32 -20.06
CA LYS A 112 11.34 -0.95 -19.35
C LYS A 112 11.25 0.45 -18.72
N GLU A 113 10.74 1.44 -19.46
CA GLU A 113 10.54 2.79 -18.92
C GLU A 113 9.46 2.81 -17.85
N TYR A 114 8.41 2.00 -18.00
CA TYR A 114 7.41 1.80 -16.95
C TYR A 114 8.05 1.30 -15.65
N VAL A 115 8.88 0.26 -15.70
CA VAL A 115 9.58 -0.31 -14.55
C VAL A 115 10.52 0.70 -13.91
N ASN A 116 11.27 1.47 -14.71
CA ASN A 116 12.13 2.54 -14.22
C ASN A 116 11.33 3.62 -13.48
N SER A 117 10.17 4.02 -14.03
CA SER A 117 9.27 4.97 -13.40
C SER A 117 8.67 4.42 -12.10
N TYR A 118 8.32 3.14 -12.07
CA TYR A 118 7.88 2.45 -10.86
C TYR A 118 8.93 2.52 -9.75
N TYR A 119 10.18 2.20 -10.03
CA TYR A 119 11.25 2.28 -9.03
C TYR A 119 11.47 3.70 -8.51
N ARG A 120 11.51 4.71 -9.41
CA ARG A 120 11.63 6.12 -9.01
C ARG A 120 10.49 6.53 -8.07
N THR A 121 9.26 6.17 -8.41
CA THR A 121 8.08 6.47 -7.60
C THR A 121 8.15 5.79 -6.24
N LYS A 122 8.43 4.48 -6.20
CA LYS A 122 8.49 3.73 -4.93
C LYS A 122 9.64 4.20 -4.03
N LEU A 123 10.79 4.57 -4.60
CA LEU A 123 11.90 5.13 -3.84
C LEU A 123 11.54 6.50 -3.24
N THR A 124 10.92 7.38 -4.04
CA THR A 124 10.45 8.70 -3.56
C THR A 124 9.42 8.55 -2.44
N GLU A 125 8.44 7.65 -2.60
CA GLU A 125 7.45 7.34 -1.56
C GLU A 125 8.12 6.82 -0.27
N ALA A 126 9.15 5.97 -0.38
CA ALA A 126 9.87 5.42 0.77
C ALA A 126 10.65 6.50 1.53
N ILE A 127 11.38 7.38 0.81
CA ILE A 127 12.11 8.52 1.40
C ILE A 127 11.14 9.46 2.13
N PHE A 128 10.04 9.82 1.48
CA PHE A 128 9.03 10.70 2.06
C PHE A 128 8.40 10.09 3.33
N ARG A 129 8.08 8.79 3.29
CA ARG A 129 7.55 8.08 4.46
C ARG A 129 8.55 8.04 5.63
N GLN A 130 9.83 7.80 5.35
CA GLN A 130 10.87 7.84 6.36
C GLN A 130 10.95 9.22 7.04
N GLN A 131 10.89 10.31 6.25
CA GLN A 131 10.84 11.67 6.76
C GLN A 131 9.64 11.88 7.70
N LEU A 132 8.44 11.49 7.29
CA LEU A 132 7.22 11.67 8.07
C LEU A 132 7.27 10.93 9.42
N MET A 133 7.80 9.72 9.42
CA MET A 133 7.92 8.90 10.65
C MET A 133 8.96 9.47 11.63
N THR A 134 10.00 10.13 11.13
CA THR A 134 11.11 10.61 11.96
C THR A 134 10.82 11.99 12.54
N MET A 135 10.18 12.88 11.81
CA MET A 135 10.11 14.31 12.18
C MET A 135 8.84 14.71 12.96
N ASN A 136 7.76 13.93 12.88
CA ASN A 136 6.45 14.39 13.33
C ASN A 136 5.98 13.84 14.71
N GLY A 137 6.77 12.99 15.35
CA GLY A 137 6.32 12.25 16.53
C GLY A 137 5.05 11.41 16.25
N LYS A 138 4.48 10.79 17.30
CA LYS A 138 3.35 9.85 17.10
C LYS A 138 2.08 10.51 16.56
N ASN A 139 1.78 11.73 17.03
CA ASN A 139 0.58 12.46 16.60
C ASN A 139 0.68 12.86 15.13
N GLY A 140 1.79 13.48 14.75
CA GLY A 140 2.01 13.88 13.37
C GLY A 140 2.15 12.70 12.42
N ALA A 141 2.73 11.58 12.84
CA ALA A 141 2.77 10.35 12.03
C ALA A 141 1.35 9.83 11.69
N VAL A 142 0.43 9.86 12.67
CA VAL A 142 -0.98 9.49 12.44
C VAL A 142 -1.68 10.48 11.51
N CYS A 143 -1.46 11.78 11.69
CA CYS A 143 -2.02 12.82 10.80
C CYS A 143 -1.51 12.65 9.36
N ALA A 144 -0.21 12.48 9.18
CA ALA A 144 0.42 12.23 7.89
C ALA A 144 -0.10 10.95 7.22
N PHE A 145 -0.24 9.87 7.98
CA PHE A 145 -0.80 8.62 7.49
C PHE A 145 -2.25 8.80 7.01
N ILE A 146 -3.12 9.46 7.81
CA ILE A 146 -4.51 9.72 7.40
C ILE A 146 -4.55 10.54 6.10
N TYR A 147 -3.69 11.55 5.97
CA TYR A 147 -3.58 12.34 4.75
C TYR A 147 -3.17 11.49 3.54
N GLN A 148 -2.21 10.56 3.71
CA GLN A 148 -1.75 9.65 2.66
C GLN A 148 -2.84 8.66 2.18
N LEU A 149 -3.88 8.42 2.97
CA LEU A 149 -5.02 7.61 2.53
C LEU A 149 -5.92 8.33 1.51
N ILE A 150 -5.85 9.66 1.43
CA ILE A 150 -6.71 10.46 0.53
C ILE A 150 -6.57 10.05 -0.93
N PRO A 151 -5.37 10.00 -1.54
CA PRO A 151 -5.24 9.63 -2.95
C PRO A 151 -5.64 8.17 -3.24
N ILE A 152 -5.64 7.29 -2.23
CA ILE A 152 -5.94 5.86 -2.40
C ILE A 152 -7.44 5.60 -2.20
N PHE A 153 -8.04 6.18 -1.15
CA PHE A 153 -9.37 5.85 -0.67
C PHE A 153 -10.29 7.06 -0.50
N GLY A 154 -9.79 8.28 -0.75
CA GLY A 154 -10.54 9.50 -0.51
C GLY A 154 -11.71 9.68 -1.49
N ARG A 155 -12.90 9.92 -0.95
CA ARG A 155 -14.10 10.30 -1.69
C ARG A 155 -14.65 11.61 -1.14
N LYS A 156 -14.79 12.63 -1.99
CA LYS A 156 -15.39 13.91 -1.60
C LYS A 156 -16.86 13.72 -1.20
N VAL A 157 -17.24 14.30 -0.07
CA VAL A 157 -18.62 14.33 0.46
C VAL A 157 -18.94 15.75 0.94
N LYS A 158 -20.24 16.04 1.27
CA LYS A 158 -20.65 17.39 1.67
C LYS A 158 -19.86 18.02 2.84
N LYS A 159 -19.38 17.17 3.77
CA LYS A 159 -18.70 17.62 4.99
C LYS A 159 -17.17 17.49 4.96
N GLY A 160 -16.58 17.04 3.85
CA GLY A 160 -15.13 16.84 3.75
C GLY A 160 -14.74 15.69 2.85
N ILE A 161 -13.72 14.89 3.25
CA ILE A 161 -13.24 13.74 2.50
C ILE A 161 -13.46 12.47 3.33
N LEU A 162 -14.28 11.56 2.84
CA LEU A 162 -14.45 10.23 3.44
C LEU A 162 -13.35 9.31 2.93
N ILE A 163 -12.61 8.69 3.83
CA ILE A 163 -11.74 7.56 3.50
C ILE A 163 -12.64 6.34 3.35
N ASP A 164 -12.98 6.01 2.11
CA ASP A 164 -13.96 4.95 1.78
C ASP A 164 -13.35 3.54 1.90
N PHE A 165 -12.64 3.35 2.98
CA PHE A 165 -11.99 2.11 3.38
C PHE A 165 -11.91 2.08 4.92
N GLN A 166 -12.16 0.90 5.51
CA GLN A 166 -12.04 0.73 6.95
C GLN A 166 -10.59 0.43 7.33
N VAL A 167 -9.96 1.36 8.05
CA VAL A 167 -8.61 1.20 8.59
C VAL A 167 -8.72 0.96 10.09
N THR A 168 -8.15 -0.13 10.58
CA THR A 168 -8.18 -0.47 12.01
C THR A 168 -7.13 0.33 12.79
N ASN A 169 -7.31 0.46 14.11
CA ASN A 169 -6.31 1.09 14.95
C ASN A 169 -4.99 0.31 15.01
N ASP A 170 -5.05 -1.01 14.82
CA ASP A 170 -3.87 -1.86 14.72
C ASP A 170 -3.12 -1.60 13.40
N ASP A 171 -3.85 -1.39 12.29
CA ASP A 171 -3.24 -0.97 11.04
C ASP A 171 -2.54 0.40 11.19
N ILE A 172 -3.23 1.39 11.79
CA ILE A 172 -2.63 2.71 12.04
C ILE A 172 -1.37 2.59 12.90
N ALA A 173 -1.44 1.77 13.96
CA ALA A 173 -0.27 1.50 14.82
C ALA A 173 0.89 0.91 14.02
N GLY A 174 0.62 -0.10 13.18
CA GLY A 174 1.61 -0.75 12.33
C GLY A 174 2.23 0.19 11.27
N PHE A 175 1.42 1.08 10.67
CA PHE A 175 1.91 2.07 9.71
C PHE A 175 2.71 3.20 10.35
N CYS A 176 2.36 3.60 11.57
CA CYS A 176 2.98 4.75 12.26
C CYS A 176 4.08 4.34 13.26
N GLY A 177 4.46 3.07 13.33
CA GLY A 177 5.45 2.60 14.31
C GLY A 177 5.02 2.80 15.77
N ILE A 178 3.70 2.79 16.04
CA ILE A 178 3.15 2.98 17.38
C ILE A 178 2.95 1.62 18.03
N SER A 179 3.53 1.43 19.21
CA SER A 179 3.56 0.11 19.86
C SER A 179 2.21 -0.36 20.43
N THR A 180 1.23 0.54 20.61
CA THR A 180 -0.04 0.16 21.25
C THR A 180 -1.26 0.78 20.56
N ARG A 181 -2.32 -0.02 20.38
CA ARG A 181 -3.64 0.40 19.91
C ARG A 181 -4.24 1.53 20.78
N ASN A 182 -3.98 1.51 22.08
CA ASN A 182 -4.49 2.54 23.00
C ASN A 182 -3.89 3.93 22.73
N SER A 183 -2.63 4.00 22.31
CA SER A 183 -1.99 5.25 21.90
C SER A 183 -2.65 5.82 20.65
N VAL A 184 -2.96 4.98 19.67
CA VAL A 184 -3.71 5.39 18.47
C VAL A 184 -5.10 5.88 18.83
N ASN A 185 -5.84 5.14 19.68
CA ASN A 185 -7.17 5.55 20.15
C ASN A 185 -7.15 6.96 20.76
N ARG A 186 -6.15 7.25 21.62
CA ARG A 186 -6.03 8.57 22.24
C ARG A 186 -5.78 9.67 21.22
N ILE A 187 -4.92 9.42 20.22
CA ILE A 187 -4.64 10.38 19.15
C ILE A 187 -5.91 10.63 18.31
N LEU A 188 -6.59 9.59 17.86
CA LEU A 188 -7.82 9.72 17.07
C LEU A 188 -8.94 10.39 17.87
N ARG A 189 -9.01 10.19 19.18
CA ARG A 189 -9.94 10.90 20.05
C ARG A 189 -9.63 12.40 20.08
N GLY A 190 -8.36 12.80 20.27
CA GLY A 190 -7.95 14.19 20.23
C GLY A 190 -8.28 14.88 18.90
N LEU A 191 -8.02 14.19 17.77
CA LEU A 191 -8.38 14.72 16.44
C LEU A 191 -9.89 14.91 16.25
N ARG A 192 -10.73 14.06 16.87
CA ARG A 192 -12.20 14.24 16.87
C ARG A 192 -12.63 15.39 17.73
N GLU A 193 -12.07 15.54 18.93
CA GLU A 193 -12.36 16.65 19.84
C GLU A 193 -11.99 18.00 19.22
N GLN A 194 -10.95 18.05 18.37
CA GLN A 194 -10.52 19.21 17.60
C GLN A 194 -11.31 19.40 16.29
N ASN A 195 -12.31 18.56 15.99
CA ASN A 195 -13.05 18.57 14.73
C ASN A 195 -12.17 18.42 13.45
N VAL A 196 -11.01 17.82 13.55
CA VAL A 196 -10.16 17.51 12.40
C VAL A 196 -10.70 16.31 11.61
N ILE A 197 -11.18 15.29 12.36
CA ILE A 197 -11.79 14.10 11.78
C ILE A 197 -13.11 13.77 12.47
N SER A 198 -13.92 12.93 11.81
CA SER A 198 -15.09 12.26 12.41
C SER A 198 -15.12 10.80 11.99
N MET A 199 -15.97 9.98 12.59
CA MET A 199 -16.16 8.59 12.22
C MET A 199 -17.55 8.37 11.63
N VAL A 200 -17.63 7.76 10.45
CA VAL A 200 -18.86 7.43 9.75
C VAL A 200 -18.81 5.95 9.36
N TYR A 201 -19.65 5.12 9.97
CA TYR A 201 -19.66 3.65 9.75
C TYR A 201 -18.26 3.02 9.83
N GLN A 202 -17.50 3.35 10.88
CA GLN A 202 -16.13 2.90 11.14
C GLN A 202 -15.09 3.39 10.11
N LYS A 203 -15.44 4.31 9.22
CA LYS A 203 -14.55 4.97 8.28
C LYS A 203 -14.21 6.38 8.77
N ILE A 204 -13.00 6.84 8.44
CA ILE A 204 -12.53 8.18 8.81
C ILE A 204 -13.13 9.19 7.83
N LEU A 205 -13.84 10.18 8.35
CA LEU A 205 -14.25 11.37 7.63
C LEU A 205 -13.31 12.51 8.02
N ILE A 206 -12.52 13.00 7.09
CA ILE A 206 -11.63 14.15 7.26
C ILE A 206 -12.46 15.43 7.10
N LEU A 207 -12.52 16.24 8.14
CA LEU A 207 -13.26 17.50 8.18
C LEU A 207 -12.33 18.68 7.88
N ASP A 208 -11.09 18.64 8.36
CA ASP A 208 -10.04 19.63 8.14
C ASP A 208 -8.82 18.98 7.46
N VAL A 209 -8.73 19.14 6.15
CA VAL A 209 -7.63 18.61 5.33
C VAL A 209 -6.36 19.42 5.55
N ASP A 210 -6.49 20.73 5.75
CA ASP A 210 -5.35 21.64 5.87
C ASP A 210 -4.59 21.37 7.18
N TYR A 211 -5.30 21.02 8.25
CA TYR A 211 -4.66 20.57 9.49
C TYR A 211 -3.77 19.34 9.26
N LEU A 212 -4.27 18.33 8.52
CA LEU A 212 -3.48 17.13 8.24
C LEU A 212 -2.31 17.41 7.29
N LYS A 213 -2.51 18.33 6.36
CA LYS A 213 -1.53 18.70 5.33
C LYS A 213 -0.25 19.30 5.94
N GLN A 214 -0.34 19.97 7.09
CA GLN A 214 0.81 20.55 7.80
C GLN A 214 1.87 19.50 8.17
N PHE A 215 1.47 18.24 8.35
CA PHE A 215 2.37 17.14 8.71
C PHE A 215 3.02 16.43 7.50
N VAL A 216 2.66 16.81 6.28
CA VAL A 216 3.19 16.22 5.04
C VAL A 216 3.89 17.24 4.14
N GLN A 217 3.84 18.53 4.48
CA GLN A 217 4.60 19.58 3.80
C GLN A 217 5.93 19.79 4.51
N ALA A 218 7.03 19.68 3.76
CA ALA A 218 8.35 20.17 4.15
C ALA A 218 8.46 21.64 3.77
#